data_73b15dd5108dea23ab48df5259057668
#
_entry.id   73b15dd5108dea23ab48df5259057668
#
_cell.length_a   1.000
_cell.length_b   1.000
_cell.length_c   1.000
_cell.angle_alpha   90.00
_cell.angle_beta   90.00
_cell.angle_gamma   90.00
#
_symmetry.space_group_name_H-M   'P 1'
#
loop_
_entity.id
_entity.type
_entity.pdbx_description
1 polymer ?
#
loop_
_entity_poly.entity_id
_entity_poly.type
_entity_poly.pdbx_seq_one_letter_code
_entity_poly.pdbx_strand_id
1 'polypeptide(L)'
;MKKIFQFITAIAVVAPVAISATSEPLTEAALLTASTISQAMKAMPANAALDQPLRTVDGGTANVGIFIVHRPQEPDQGCTIEHDTLVNDRTTSIFLVLDGAGTLVTGGRLANPVPLSSDDPDLKLVGSGSRGDGIQNGRSRRISKGDVVIIPAGVPHGFSAVEKSITYEVVRIDSGKILPLK
;
A
#
# COMPACT_ATOMS: atom_id res chain seq x y z
N MET A 1 25.05 52.22 -30.56
CA MET A 1 24.19 51.05 -30.87
C MET A 1 24.74 49.86 -30.15
N LYS A 2 24.07 49.46 -29.03
CA LYS A 2 24.41 48.26 -28.24
C LYS A 2 23.55 47.12 -28.70
N LYS A 3 24.12 46.05 -29.27
CA LYS A 3 23.43 44.81 -29.62
C LYS A 3 23.25 43.97 -28.37
N ILE A 4 21.99 43.74 -28.00
CA ILE A 4 21.61 42.81 -26.91
C ILE A 4 21.51 41.42 -27.55
N PHE A 5 22.40 40.50 -27.13
CA PHE A 5 22.28 39.07 -27.46
C PHE A 5 21.30 38.43 -26.47
N GLN A 6 20.15 38.01 -26.94
CA GLN A 6 19.22 37.18 -26.20
C GLN A 6 19.68 35.71 -26.30
N PHE A 7 20.10 35.13 -25.15
CA PHE A 7 20.30 33.68 -25.05
C PHE A 7 18.94 33.02 -24.84
N ILE A 8 18.46 32.25 -25.81
CA ILE A 8 17.30 31.38 -25.66
C ILE A 8 17.82 30.08 -25.08
N THR A 9 17.57 29.87 -23.80
CA THR A 9 17.84 28.57 -23.13
C THR A 9 16.70 27.62 -23.47
N ALA A 10 16.96 26.64 -24.32
CA ALA A 10 15.99 25.57 -24.62
C ALA A 10 15.91 24.63 -23.42
N ILE A 11 14.79 24.66 -22.70
CA ILE A 11 14.46 23.67 -21.67
C ILE A 11 14.00 22.40 -22.39
N ALA A 12 14.83 21.38 -22.37
CA ALA A 12 14.44 20.05 -22.85
C ALA A 12 13.40 19.47 -21.87
N VAL A 13 12.15 19.42 -22.28
CA VAL A 13 11.10 18.69 -21.58
C VAL A 13 11.31 17.21 -21.83
N VAL A 14 11.87 16.50 -20.84
CA VAL A 14 11.92 15.05 -20.86
C VAL A 14 10.50 14.54 -20.61
N ALA A 15 9.85 14.06 -21.66
CA ALA A 15 8.54 13.41 -21.53
C ALA A 15 8.69 12.15 -20.66
N PRO A 16 7.77 11.90 -19.71
CA PRO A 16 7.77 10.65 -18.97
C PRO A 16 7.53 9.49 -19.93
N VAL A 17 8.43 8.51 -19.92
CA VAL A 17 8.23 7.26 -20.64
C VAL A 17 7.04 6.57 -19.98
N ALA A 18 5.88 6.59 -20.63
CA ALA A 18 4.73 5.81 -20.26
C ALA A 18 5.08 4.33 -20.45
N ILE A 19 5.38 3.62 -19.37
CA ILE A 19 5.48 2.17 -19.40
C ILE A 19 4.05 1.67 -19.59
N SER A 20 3.72 1.20 -20.79
CA SER A 20 2.45 0.52 -21.05
C SER A 20 2.36 -0.70 -20.14
N ALA A 21 1.36 -0.70 -19.25
CA ALA A 21 1.01 -1.88 -18.49
C ALA A 21 0.51 -2.95 -19.46
N THR A 22 1.24 -4.05 -19.58
CA THR A 22 0.82 -5.18 -20.43
C THR A 22 -0.31 -5.93 -19.72
N SER A 23 -1.40 -6.21 -20.42
CA SER A 23 -2.54 -6.99 -19.91
C SER A 23 -2.29 -8.50 -19.95
N GLU A 24 -1.20 -8.94 -20.57
CA GLU A 24 -0.84 -10.35 -20.69
C GLU A 24 -0.10 -10.85 -19.45
N PRO A 25 -0.35 -12.08 -19.00
CA PRO A 25 0.42 -12.71 -17.94
C PRO A 25 1.91 -12.70 -18.25
N LEU A 26 2.74 -12.49 -17.23
CA LEU A 26 4.18 -12.49 -17.41
C LEU A 26 4.67 -13.89 -17.80
N THR A 27 5.51 -13.94 -18.82
CA THR A 27 6.23 -15.17 -19.22
C THR A 27 7.58 -15.32 -18.52
N GLU A 28 8.04 -14.25 -17.83
CA GLU A 28 9.28 -14.19 -17.08
C GLU A 28 9.04 -13.60 -15.69
N ALA A 29 9.97 -13.83 -14.76
CA ALA A 29 9.87 -13.27 -13.41
C ALA A 29 10.01 -11.74 -13.43
N ALA A 30 9.13 -11.05 -12.68
CA ALA A 30 9.28 -9.63 -12.39
C ALA A 30 10.23 -9.45 -11.20
N LEU A 31 11.31 -8.69 -11.39
CA LEU A 31 12.28 -8.40 -10.34
C LEU A 31 12.05 -6.99 -9.78
N LEU A 32 11.90 -6.90 -8.46
CA LEU A 32 12.10 -5.68 -7.69
C LEU A 32 13.43 -5.76 -6.95
N THR A 33 14.34 -4.82 -7.25
CA THR A 33 15.66 -4.83 -6.63
C THR A 33 15.62 -4.27 -5.21
N ALA A 34 16.55 -4.68 -4.35
CA ALA A 34 16.73 -4.08 -3.02
C ALA A 34 16.94 -2.57 -3.09
N SER A 35 17.58 -2.06 -4.15
CA SER A 35 17.74 -0.63 -4.39
C SER A 35 16.41 0.07 -4.60
N THR A 36 15.50 -0.51 -5.40
CA THR A 36 14.15 0.04 -5.64
C THR A 36 13.36 0.14 -4.34
N ILE A 37 13.35 -0.94 -3.54
CA ILE A 37 12.66 -0.99 -2.25
C ILE A 37 13.25 0.05 -1.29
N SER A 38 14.59 0.11 -1.19
CA SER A 38 15.29 1.06 -0.31
C SER A 38 15.03 2.53 -0.71
N GLN A 39 14.95 2.83 -2.00
CA GLN A 39 14.61 4.17 -2.49
C GLN A 39 13.17 4.53 -2.14
N ALA A 40 12.23 3.62 -2.32
CA ALA A 40 10.84 3.82 -1.95
C ALA A 40 10.70 4.10 -0.45
N MET A 41 11.36 3.30 0.41
CA MET A 41 11.37 3.51 1.86
C MET A 41 11.92 4.89 2.25
N LYS A 42 13.00 5.34 1.60
CA LYS A 42 13.60 6.68 1.87
C LYS A 42 12.72 7.83 1.42
N ALA A 43 11.85 7.61 0.44
CA ALA A 43 10.92 8.61 -0.07
C ALA A 43 9.63 8.72 0.76
N MET A 44 9.40 7.80 1.74
CA MET A 44 8.23 7.84 2.60
C MET A 44 8.22 9.09 3.48
N PRO A 45 7.08 9.78 3.59
CA PRO A 45 6.95 10.92 4.48
C PRO A 45 7.01 10.46 5.94
N ALA A 46 7.79 11.14 6.77
CA ALA A 46 7.96 10.74 8.18
C ALA A 46 6.67 10.86 9.01
N ASN A 47 5.76 11.77 8.62
CA ASN A 47 4.61 12.18 9.43
C ASN A 47 3.26 11.94 8.74
N ALA A 48 3.21 11.12 7.70
CA ALA A 48 1.97 10.80 7.01
C ALA A 48 1.92 9.31 6.65
N ALA A 49 0.73 8.72 6.77
CA ALA A 49 0.51 7.38 6.25
C ALA A 49 0.57 7.40 4.72
N LEU A 50 1.24 6.42 4.15
CA LEU A 50 1.34 6.27 2.70
C LEU A 50 1.34 4.78 2.33
N ASP A 51 0.54 4.44 1.31
CA ASP A 51 0.52 3.13 0.66
C ASP A 51 0.97 3.34 -0.80
N GLN A 52 2.20 2.96 -1.10
CA GLN A 52 2.83 3.21 -2.40
C GLN A 52 2.95 1.93 -3.22
N PRO A 53 2.26 1.80 -4.36
CA PRO A 53 2.44 0.68 -5.26
C PRO A 53 3.81 0.76 -5.95
N LEU A 54 4.60 -0.31 -5.87
CA LEU A 54 5.90 -0.43 -6.54
C LEU A 54 5.76 -1.16 -7.87
N ARG A 55 5.08 -2.29 -7.85
CA ARG A 55 4.88 -3.16 -9.02
C ARG A 55 3.57 -3.92 -8.88
N THR A 56 2.82 -4.03 -9.96
CA THR A 56 1.66 -4.93 -10.07
C THR A 56 1.72 -5.65 -11.41
N VAL A 57 1.62 -6.96 -11.39
CA VAL A 57 1.71 -7.82 -12.57
C VAL A 57 0.48 -8.72 -12.68
N ASP A 58 0.13 -9.11 -13.90
CA ASP A 58 -0.84 -10.17 -14.11
C ASP A 58 -0.18 -11.53 -13.84
N GLY A 59 -0.60 -12.21 -12.78
CA GLY A 59 -0.18 -13.55 -12.40
C GLY A 59 -1.04 -14.67 -12.98
N GLY A 60 -1.86 -14.38 -13.99
CA GLY A 60 -2.79 -15.34 -14.60
C GLY A 60 -4.14 -15.35 -13.88
N THR A 61 -4.26 -16.04 -12.76
CA THR A 61 -5.49 -16.15 -11.97
C THR A 61 -5.75 -14.97 -11.03
N ALA A 62 -4.74 -14.17 -10.73
CA ALA A 62 -4.80 -13.00 -9.86
C ALA A 62 -3.80 -11.95 -10.31
N ASN A 63 -4.06 -10.68 -10.04
CA ASN A 63 -3.02 -9.67 -10.07
C ASN A 63 -2.19 -9.78 -8.80
N VAL A 64 -0.86 -9.69 -8.94
CA VAL A 64 0.08 -9.71 -7.82
C VAL A 64 0.75 -8.35 -7.74
N GLY A 65 0.47 -7.63 -6.65
CA GLY A 65 1.00 -6.30 -6.40
C GLY A 65 1.99 -6.29 -5.24
N ILE A 66 3.05 -5.50 -5.37
CA ILE A 66 4.01 -5.22 -4.30
C ILE A 66 3.95 -3.75 -3.97
N PHE A 67 3.75 -3.45 -2.70
CA PHE A 67 3.57 -2.11 -2.15
C PHE A 67 4.51 -1.91 -0.96
N ILE A 68 4.88 -0.66 -0.71
CA ILE A 68 5.44 -0.23 0.57
C ILE A 68 4.41 0.61 1.29
N VAL A 69 4.15 0.26 2.53
CA VAL A 69 3.24 1.00 3.41
C VAL A 69 4.01 1.55 4.58
N HIS A 70 3.82 2.83 4.85
CA HIS A 70 4.35 3.52 6.01
C HIS A 70 3.22 4.08 6.86
N ARG A 71 3.32 3.86 8.19
CA ARG A 71 2.40 4.42 9.17
C ARG A 71 3.22 5.09 10.26
N PRO A 72 3.12 6.40 10.43
CA PRO A 72 3.72 7.09 11.57
C PRO A 72 2.95 6.78 12.85
N GLN A 73 3.54 7.07 14.00
CA GLN A 73 2.78 7.17 15.24
C GLN A 73 1.79 8.32 15.07
N GLU A 74 0.52 8.04 15.21
CA GLU A 74 -0.46 9.11 15.22
C GLU A 74 -0.24 9.98 16.48
N PRO A 75 -0.28 11.31 16.36
CA PRO A 75 -0.27 12.16 17.52
C PRO A 75 -1.47 11.80 18.40
N ASP A 76 -1.32 11.88 19.69
CA ASP A 76 -2.18 11.49 20.83
C ASP A 76 -3.62 12.04 20.81
N GLN A 77 -4.20 12.15 19.67
CA GLN A 77 -5.61 12.41 19.39
C GLN A 77 -6.36 11.08 19.44
N GLY A 78 -6.32 10.42 20.60
CA GLY A 78 -6.99 9.17 20.85
C GLY A 78 -7.00 8.32 19.57
N CYS A 79 -6.00 7.45 19.37
CA CYS A 79 -5.95 6.59 18.19
C CYS A 79 -7.34 5.99 17.98
N THR A 80 -8.16 6.71 17.25
CA THR A 80 -9.42 6.18 16.78
C THR A 80 -9.00 5.22 15.69
N ILE A 81 -8.89 3.95 16.07
CA ILE A 81 -8.89 2.76 15.21
C ILE A 81 -9.94 2.90 14.09
N GLU A 82 -10.71 3.97 14.14
CA GLU A 82 -11.95 4.23 13.41
C GLU A 82 -11.79 4.40 11.91
N HIS A 83 -10.60 4.69 11.38
CA HIS A 83 -10.48 4.96 9.96
C HIS A 83 -9.51 4.06 9.20
N ASP A 84 -8.86 3.11 9.89
CA ASP A 84 -7.79 2.32 9.29
C ASP A 84 -8.05 0.81 9.36
N THR A 85 -9.29 0.44 9.69
CA THR A 85 -9.71 -0.97 9.70
C THR A 85 -10.46 -1.30 8.42
N LEU A 86 -10.05 -2.36 7.79
CA LEU A 86 -10.63 -2.79 6.53
C LEU A 86 -10.76 -4.32 6.44
N VAL A 87 -11.61 -4.76 5.53
CA VAL A 87 -11.67 -6.13 5.05
C VAL A 87 -11.58 -6.10 3.52
N ASN A 88 -10.68 -6.89 2.96
CA ASN A 88 -10.57 -7.08 1.52
C ASN A 88 -11.37 -8.32 1.12
N ASP A 89 -12.29 -8.18 0.16
CA ASP A 89 -13.17 -9.29 -0.22
C ASP A 89 -12.44 -10.40 -0.98
N ARG A 90 -11.49 -10.02 -1.84
CA ARG A 90 -10.83 -10.90 -2.81
C ARG A 90 -9.32 -10.76 -2.83
N THR A 91 -8.74 -9.95 -1.96
CA THR A 91 -7.31 -9.71 -1.88
C THR A 91 -6.73 -10.34 -0.62
N THR A 92 -5.82 -11.30 -0.79
CA THR A 92 -4.96 -11.79 0.29
C THR A 92 -3.74 -10.89 0.39
N SER A 93 -3.42 -10.44 1.60
CA SER A 93 -2.27 -9.57 1.87
C SER A 93 -1.22 -10.30 2.70
N ILE A 94 0.04 -10.19 2.30
CA ILE A 94 1.18 -10.70 3.07
C ILE A 94 2.03 -9.50 3.46
N PHE A 95 2.13 -9.22 4.76
CA PHE A 95 2.96 -8.14 5.31
C PHE A 95 4.34 -8.71 5.68
N LEU A 96 5.39 -8.05 5.25
CA LEU A 96 6.76 -8.23 5.72
C LEU A 96 7.20 -6.91 6.39
N VAL A 97 7.36 -6.92 7.71
CA VAL A 97 7.77 -5.71 8.44
C VAL A 97 9.25 -5.42 8.18
N LEU A 98 9.52 -4.28 7.55
CA LEU A 98 10.87 -3.84 7.18
C LEU A 98 11.51 -2.99 8.26
N ASP A 99 10.70 -2.18 8.97
CA ASP A 99 11.17 -1.32 10.06
C ASP A 99 10.06 -0.94 11.02
N GLY A 100 10.41 -0.67 12.29
CA GLY A 100 9.48 -0.25 13.32
C GLY A 100 8.63 -1.38 13.91
N ALA A 101 7.55 -1.00 14.62
CA ALA A 101 6.65 -1.92 15.29
C ALA A 101 5.26 -1.32 15.51
N GLY A 102 4.25 -2.18 15.61
CA GLY A 102 2.88 -1.78 15.93
C GLY A 102 2.04 -2.96 16.43
N THR A 103 0.85 -2.68 16.91
CA THR A 103 -0.13 -3.68 17.32
C THR A 103 -1.17 -3.85 16.21
N LEU A 104 -1.11 -4.96 15.51
CA LEU A 104 -2.06 -5.35 14.49
C LEU A 104 -3.22 -6.13 15.11
N VAL A 105 -4.45 -5.74 14.76
CA VAL A 105 -5.68 -6.47 15.12
C VAL A 105 -6.19 -7.19 13.88
N THR A 106 -6.48 -8.48 14.00
CA THR A 106 -6.98 -9.30 12.87
C THR A 106 -8.13 -10.20 13.30
N GLY A 107 -9.00 -10.54 12.33
CA GLY A 107 -10.17 -11.40 12.58
C GLY A 107 -11.35 -10.64 13.21
N GLY A 108 -12.29 -11.37 13.79
CA GLY A 108 -13.51 -10.76 14.32
C GLY A 108 -14.43 -10.21 13.22
N ARG A 109 -15.04 -9.06 13.46
CA ARG A 109 -15.93 -8.35 12.52
C ARG A 109 -15.65 -6.86 12.50
N LEU A 110 -15.73 -6.24 11.34
CA LEU A 110 -15.77 -4.78 11.25
C LEU A 110 -17.00 -4.23 11.95
N ALA A 111 -16.83 -3.17 12.73
CA ALA A 111 -17.93 -2.34 13.21
C ALA A 111 -18.38 -1.41 12.08
N ASN A 112 -19.69 -1.26 11.88
CA ASN A 112 -20.30 -0.35 10.92
C ASN A 112 -19.64 -0.41 9.52
N PRO A 113 -19.58 -1.58 8.86
CA PRO A 113 -18.86 -1.71 7.60
C PRO A 113 -19.50 -0.86 6.50
N VAL A 114 -18.66 -0.11 5.78
CA VAL A 114 -19.02 0.69 4.61
C VAL A 114 -18.22 0.16 3.41
N PRO A 115 -18.88 -0.32 2.35
CA PRO A 115 -18.18 -0.77 1.16
C PRO A 115 -17.37 0.35 0.51
N LEU A 116 -16.19 0.03 -0.02
CA LEU A 116 -15.41 0.93 -0.86
C LEU A 116 -16.20 1.18 -2.16
N SER A 117 -16.48 2.45 -2.46
CA SER A 117 -17.19 2.83 -3.69
C SER A 117 -16.25 2.72 -4.90
N SER A 118 -16.84 2.70 -6.11
CA SER A 118 -16.06 2.71 -7.36
C SER A 118 -15.14 3.92 -7.50
N ASP A 119 -15.46 5.01 -6.82
CA ASP A 119 -14.73 6.27 -6.87
C ASP A 119 -13.72 6.42 -5.72
N ASP A 120 -13.69 5.45 -4.79
CA ASP A 120 -12.74 5.46 -3.69
C ASP A 120 -11.31 5.22 -4.23
N PRO A 121 -10.36 6.16 -3.99
CA PRO A 121 -8.99 6.02 -4.46
C PRO A 121 -8.30 4.77 -3.93
N ASP A 122 -8.69 4.30 -2.75
CA ASP A 122 -8.06 3.14 -2.12
C ASP A 122 -8.52 1.82 -2.74
N LEU A 123 -9.63 1.81 -3.49
CA LEU A 123 -10.02 0.64 -4.28
C LEU A 123 -8.87 0.14 -5.19
N LYS A 124 -8.10 1.08 -5.76
CA LYS A 124 -6.96 0.78 -6.62
C LYS A 124 -5.69 0.36 -5.85
N LEU A 125 -5.68 0.60 -4.55
CA LEU A 125 -4.57 0.22 -3.68
C LEU A 125 -4.83 -1.12 -3.00
N VAL A 126 -6.02 -1.32 -2.44
CA VAL A 126 -6.33 -2.47 -1.59
C VAL A 126 -7.25 -3.51 -2.23
N GLY A 127 -7.85 -3.21 -3.38
CA GLY A 127 -8.88 -4.04 -4.01
C GLY A 127 -10.28 -3.82 -3.43
N SER A 128 -11.25 -4.65 -3.82
CA SER A 128 -12.61 -4.57 -3.28
C SER A 128 -12.66 -4.91 -1.79
N GLY A 129 -13.54 -4.22 -1.07
CA GLY A 129 -13.67 -4.43 0.37
C GLY A 129 -14.56 -3.42 1.05
N SER A 130 -14.47 -3.38 2.37
CA SER A 130 -15.18 -2.42 3.22
C SER A 130 -14.26 -1.85 4.28
N ARG A 131 -14.50 -0.61 4.68
CA ARG A 131 -13.93 0.02 5.87
C ARG A 131 -14.91 -0.06 7.02
N GLY A 132 -14.42 0.06 8.24
CA GLY A 132 -15.25 0.09 9.45
C GLY A 132 -14.65 0.94 10.56
N ASP A 133 -15.47 1.17 11.59
CA ASP A 133 -15.11 1.96 12.78
C ASP A 133 -14.36 1.13 13.83
N GLY A 134 -13.62 0.13 13.41
CA GLY A 134 -12.86 -0.77 14.28
C GLY A 134 -13.21 -2.24 14.08
N ILE A 135 -12.59 -3.10 14.88
CA ILE A 135 -12.76 -4.56 14.82
C ILE A 135 -13.29 -5.10 16.16
N GLN A 136 -14.48 -5.67 16.13
CA GLN A 136 -15.09 -6.34 17.27
C GLN A 136 -14.60 -7.78 17.36
N ASN A 137 -14.17 -8.21 18.56
CA ASN A 137 -13.67 -9.55 18.84
C ASN A 137 -12.46 -9.97 17.99
N GLY A 138 -11.66 -9.00 17.53
CA GLY A 138 -10.40 -9.25 16.85
C GLY A 138 -9.31 -9.69 17.81
N ARG A 139 -8.26 -10.29 17.28
CA ARG A 139 -7.07 -10.68 18.02
C ARG A 139 -5.94 -9.69 17.78
N SER A 140 -5.49 -9.02 18.85
CA SER A 140 -4.35 -8.11 18.82
C SER A 140 -3.03 -8.88 18.93
N ARG A 141 -2.05 -8.48 18.11
CA ARG A 141 -0.68 -8.97 18.15
C ARG A 141 0.28 -7.84 17.90
N ARG A 142 1.32 -7.72 18.73
CA ARG A 142 2.44 -6.86 18.40
C ARG A 142 3.23 -7.51 17.27
N ILE A 143 3.53 -6.73 16.22
CA ILE A 143 4.41 -7.10 15.12
C ILE A 143 5.55 -6.10 15.02
N SER A 144 6.72 -6.55 14.58
CA SER A 144 7.95 -5.79 14.52
C SER A 144 8.83 -6.24 13.35
N LYS A 145 9.90 -5.52 13.12
CA LYS A 145 10.86 -5.81 12.04
C LYS A 145 11.21 -7.29 11.93
N GLY A 146 11.05 -7.82 10.73
CA GLY A 146 11.29 -9.22 10.37
C GLY A 146 10.07 -10.12 10.47
N ASP A 147 8.99 -9.67 11.14
CA ASP A 147 7.76 -10.45 11.22
C ASP A 147 7.05 -10.50 9.87
N VAL A 148 6.44 -11.66 9.58
CA VAL A 148 5.59 -11.88 8.41
C VAL A 148 4.17 -12.20 8.87
N VAL A 149 3.18 -11.51 8.30
CA VAL A 149 1.77 -11.75 8.58
C VAL A 149 1.03 -12.06 7.29
N ILE A 150 0.30 -13.16 7.26
CA ILE A 150 -0.60 -13.50 6.14
C ILE A 150 -2.02 -13.18 6.56
N ILE A 151 -2.69 -12.33 5.81
CA ILE A 151 -4.08 -11.90 6.02
C ILE A 151 -4.90 -12.39 4.82
N PRO A 152 -5.65 -13.47 4.97
CA PRO A 152 -6.50 -13.97 3.90
C PRO A 152 -7.60 -12.98 3.51
N ALA A 153 -8.09 -13.07 2.28
CA ALA A 153 -9.30 -12.38 1.85
C ALA A 153 -10.46 -12.66 2.82
N GLY A 154 -11.27 -11.66 3.10
CA GLY A 154 -12.38 -11.73 4.05
C GLY A 154 -11.99 -11.58 5.52
N VAL A 155 -10.70 -11.43 5.84
CA VAL A 155 -10.26 -11.24 7.24
C VAL A 155 -10.12 -9.75 7.54
N PRO A 156 -10.94 -9.20 8.47
CA PRO A 156 -10.79 -7.83 8.94
C PRO A 156 -9.42 -7.60 9.59
N HIS A 157 -8.82 -6.44 9.34
CA HIS A 157 -7.52 -6.10 9.92
C HIS A 157 -7.31 -4.59 9.99
N GLY A 158 -6.44 -4.18 10.91
CA GLY A 158 -6.04 -2.79 11.11
C GLY A 158 -5.07 -2.67 12.29
N PHE A 159 -4.41 -1.52 12.41
CA PHE A 159 -3.52 -1.26 13.54
C PHE A 159 -4.26 -0.57 14.68
N SER A 160 -4.11 -1.07 15.90
CA SER A 160 -4.62 -0.42 17.11
C SER A 160 -3.60 0.49 17.78
N ALA A 161 -2.32 0.33 17.45
CA ALA A 161 -1.25 1.20 17.91
C ALA A 161 -0.02 1.08 17.00
N VAL A 162 0.69 2.17 16.84
CA VAL A 162 2.01 2.23 16.19
C VAL A 162 2.98 2.89 17.17
N GLU A 163 4.15 2.28 17.44
CA GLU A 163 5.05 2.75 18.50
C GLU A 163 5.70 4.10 18.17
N LYS A 164 6.41 4.20 17.09
CA LYS A 164 6.95 5.45 16.51
C LYS A 164 6.58 5.56 15.05
N SER A 165 6.81 4.50 14.34
CA SER A 165 6.38 4.24 12.98
C SER A 165 6.45 2.75 12.73
N ILE A 166 5.77 2.29 11.69
CA ILE A 166 5.96 0.97 11.12
C ILE A 166 6.00 1.09 9.60
N THR A 167 6.99 0.45 8.98
CA THR A 167 7.11 0.35 7.53
C THR A 167 7.15 -1.12 7.14
N TYR A 168 6.29 -1.51 6.23
CA TYR A 168 6.21 -2.90 5.79
C TYR A 168 5.97 -2.99 4.29
N GLU A 169 6.53 -4.02 3.69
CA GLU A 169 6.17 -4.45 2.35
C GLU A 169 4.87 -5.24 2.40
N VAL A 170 4.00 -5.01 1.43
CA VAL A 170 2.77 -5.80 1.24
C VAL A 170 2.80 -6.45 -0.11
N VAL A 171 2.71 -7.77 -0.12
CA VAL A 171 2.36 -8.52 -1.33
C VAL A 171 0.85 -8.73 -1.32
N ARG A 172 0.15 -8.18 -2.31
CA ARG A 172 -1.29 -8.32 -2.51
C ARG A 172 -1.57 -9.29 -3.65
N ILE A 173 -2.30 -10.35 -3.35
CA ILE A 173 -2.77 -11.35 -4.32
C ILE A 173 -4.25 -11.06 -4.52
N ASP A 174 -4.57 -10.36 -5.61
CA ASP A 174 -5.92 -9.88 -5.94
C ASP A 174 -6.57 -10.78 -6.97
N SER A 175 -7.41 -11.72 -6.50
CA SER A 175 -8.20 -12.60 -7.37
C SER A 175 -9.34 -11.88 -8.10
N GLY A 176 -9.66 -10.65 -7.69
CA GLY A 176 -10.62 -9.78 -8.36
C GLY A 176 -10.05 -9.03 -9.56
N LYS A 177 -8.72 -8.99 -9.69
CA LYS A 177 -7.97 -8.23 -10.73
C LYS A 177 -8.35 -6.76 -10.79
N ILE A 178 -8.62 -6.15 -9.64
CA ILE A 178 -8.97 -4.73 -9.50
C ILE A 178 -7.71 -3.85 -9.40
N LEU A 179 -6.65 -4.38 -8.78
CA LEU A 179 -5.38 -3.68 -8.69
C LEU A 179 -4.83 -3.36 -10.09
N PRO A 180 -4.58 -2.09 -10.41
CA PRO A 180 -4.08 -1.72 -11.73
C PRO A 180 -2.67 -2.25 -11.95
N LEU A 181 -2.40 -2.75 -13.15
CA LEU A 181 -1.07 -3.21 -13.55
C LEU A 181 -0.08 -2.02 -13.56
N LYS A 182 1.15 -2.27 -13.10
CA LYS A 182 2.18 -1.25 -12.98
C LYS A 182 3.57 -1.82 -13.25
#